data_bad2dc463aaa68e0ff5101e20880418c
#
_entry.id   bad2dc463aaa68e0ff5101e20880418c
#
_cell.length_a   1.000
_cell.length_b   1.000
_cell.length_c   1.000
_cell.angle_alpha   90.00
_cell.angle_beta   90.00
_cell.angle_gamma   90.00
#
_symmetry.space_group_name_H-M   'P 1'
#
loop_
_entity.id
_entity.type
_entity.pdbx_description
1 polymer ?
#
loop_
_entity_poly.entity_id
_entity_poly.type
_entity_poly.pdbx_seq_one_letter_code
_entity_poly.pdbx_strand_id
1 'polypeptide(L)'
;MALITDPFHTGIVVADVEESMAHISAASGLTWHSLQSLDLDLLIDGEVVSTSVQFSYTVEGPVQIELAAGPKGSFWDFDLYGGLNHMGYWTEDLHADIAALQAGGCELIYGGASEDGGLQGFAFLIPPTTGLRIELIDVAMRPAFDNWFAGGEFG
;
A
#
# COMPACT_ATOMS: atom_id res chain seq x y z
N MET A 1 -2.63 -9.18 -22.77
CA MET A 1 -1.31 -8.76 -22.24
C MET A 1 -1.50 -8.37 -20.79
N ALA A 2 -0.63 -8.81 -19.91
CA ALA A 2 -0.67 -8.35 -18.51
C ALA A 2 -0.15 -6.91 -18.44
N LEU A 3 -0.89 -6.06 -17.71
CA LEU A 3 -0.53 -4.65 -17.52
C LEU A 3 0.41 -4.49 -16.31
N ILE A 4 0.17 -5.29 -15.26
CA ILE A 4 0.93 -5.26 -14.02
C ILE A 4 1.59 -6.62 -13.82
N THR A 5 2.92 -6.66 -13.84
CA THR A 5 3.71 -7.90 -13.87
C THR A 5 4.80 -7.97 -12.81
N ASP A 6 4.97 -6.91 -12.02
CA ASP A 6 6.01 -6.83 -10.99
C ASP A 6 5.38 -6.80 -9.58
N PRO A 7 4.98 -7.98 -9.03
CA PRO A 7 4.35 -8.05 -7.72
C PRO A 7 5.35 -7.66 -6.63
N PHE A 8 4.89 -6.85 -5.68
CA PHE A 8 5.71 -6.35 -4.60
C PHE A 8 5.28 -6.93 -3.25
N HIS A 9 4.03 -6.76 -2.88
CA HIS A 9 3.55 -7.17 -1.56
C HIS A 9 2.07 -7.52 -1.54
N THR A 10 1.68 -8.20 -0.45
CA THR A 10 0.29 -8.42 -0.06
C THR A 10 0.02 -7.59 1.18
N GLY A 11 -0.98 -6.71 1.12
CA GLY A 11 -1.33 -5.80 2.21
C GLY A 11 -2.46 -6.34 3.08
N ILE A 12 -2.24 -6.30 4.39
CA ILE A 12 -3.20 -6.73 5.41
C ILE A 12 -3.42 -5.58 6.38
N VAL A 13 -4.68 -5.17 6.57
CA VAL A 13 -5.04 -4.16 7.56
C VAL A 13 -5.26 -4.86 8.91
N VAL A 14 -4.56 -4.40 9.95
CA VAL A 14 -4.60 -4.94 11.30
C VAL A 14 -4.95 -3.85 12.30
N ALA A 15 -5.39 -4.26 13.50
CA ALA A 15 -5.71 -3.31 14.57
C ALA A 15 -4.45 -2.69 15.19
N ASP A 16 -3.39 -3.49 15.33
CA ASP A 16 -2.11 -3.09 15.91
C ASP A 16 -0.97 -3.79 15.14
N VAL A 17 -0.09 -2.99 14.54
CA VAL A 17 0.99 -3.53 13.69
C VAL A 17 2.04 -4.27 14.53
N GLU A 18 2.49 -3.71 15.65
CA GLU A 18 3.53 -4.34 16.47
C GLU A 18 3.05 -5.66 17.08
N GLU A 19 1.83 -5.69 17.60
CA GLU A 19 1.23 -6.91 18.14
C GLU A 19 1.09 -7.98 17.07
N SER A 20 0.64 -7.61 15.88
CA SER A 20 0.48 -8.52 14.74
C SER A 20 1.83 -9.05 14.24
N MET A 21 2.85 -8.20 14.18
CA MET A 21 4.23 -8.61 13.85
C MET A 21 4.72 -9.70 14.82
N ALA A 22 4.53 -9.48 16.13
CA ALA A 22 4.94 -10.43 17.17
C ALA A 22 4.20 -11.77 17.04
N HIS A 23 2.90 -11.77 16.83
CA HIS A 23 2.08 -12.97 16.67
C HIS A 23 2.47 -13.76 15.41
N ILE A 24 2.66 -13.09 14.28
CA ILE A 24 3.04 -13.74 13.03
C ILE A 24 4.45 -14.32 13.13
N SER A 25 5.40 -13.58 13.71
CA SER A 25 6.76 -14.07 13.93
C SER A 25 6.77 -15.32 14.82
N ALA A 26 6.01 -15.33 15.90
CA ALA A 26 5.91 -16.48 16.80
C ALA A 26 5.32 -17.72 16.10
N ALA A 27 4.38 -17.54 15.20
CA ALA A 27 3.71 -18.62 14.48
C ALA A 27 4.51 -19.13 13.27
N SER A 28 5.19 -18.25 12.54
CA SER A 28 5.77 -18.55 11.22
C SER A 28 7.30 -18.45 11.16
N GLY A 29 7.92 -17.74 12.10
CA GLY A 29 9.35 -17.41 12.05
C GLY A 29 9.69 -16.26 11.09
N LEU A 30 8.71 -15.61 10.47
CA LEU A 30 8.95 -14.44 9.63
C LEU A 30 9.53 -13.28 10.46
N THR A 31 10.35 -12.48 9.83
CA THR A 31 10.98 -11.29 10.42
C THR A 31 10.51 -10.02 9.70
N TRP A 32 10.66 -8.88 10.35
CA TRP A 32 10.08 -7.62 9.89
C TRP A 32 11.14 -6.53 9.79
N HIS A 33 10.94 -5.64 8.82
CA HIS A 33 11.61 -4.35 8.82
C HIS A 33 11.06 -3.49 9.95
N SER A 34 11.77 -2.42 10.31
CA SER A 34 11.34 -1.53 11.40
C SER A 34 9.96 -0.92 11.14
N LEU A 35 9.16 -0.79 12.19
CA LEU A 35 7.86 -0.11 12.12
C LEU A 35 8.03 1.32 11.63
N GLN A 36 7.22 1.72 10.66
CA GLN A 36 7.18 3.07 10.12
C GLN A 36 5.83 3.73 10.44
N SER A 37 5.87 5.05 10.58
CA SER A 37 4.68 5.89 10.71
C SER A 37 4.82 7.05 9.75
N LEU A 38 3.85 7.25 8.88
CA LEU A 38 3.84 8.32 7.89
C LEU A 38 2.56 9.14 7.99
N ASP A 39 2.73 10.47 7.88
CA ASP A 39 1.63 11.36 7.55
C ASP A 39 1.51 11.43 6.02
N LEU A 40 0.29 11.28 5.51
CA LEU A 40 0.00 11.21 4.09
C LEU A 40 -1.10 12.18 3.69
N ASP A 41 -0.94 12.79 2.54
CA ASP A 41 -2.02 13.48 1.85
C ASP A 41 -2.52 12.58 0.72
N LEU A 42 -3.81 12.21 0.78
CA LEU A 42 -4.47 11.37 -0.19
C LEU A 42 -5.37 12.20 -1.10
N LEU A 43 -5.40 11.84 -2.37
CA LEU A 43 -6.39 12.35 -3.31
C LEU A 43 -7.56 11.37 -3.38
N ILE A 44 -8.75 11.82 -2.95
CA ILE A 44 -9.99 11.05 -2.88
C ILE A 44 -11.09 11.87 -3.55
N ASP A 45 -11.64 11.39 -4.66
CA ASP A 45 -12.70 12.08 -5.42
C ASP A 45 -12.35 13.54 -5.74
N GLY A 46 -11.10 13.82 -6.06
CA GLY A 46 -10.62 15.16 -6.40
C GLY A 46 -10.30 16.06 -5.21
N GLU A 47 -10.47 15.57 -3.99
CA GLU A 47 -10.16 16.32 -2.75
C GLU A 47 -8.93 15.73 -2.04
N VAL A 48 -8.13 16.61 -1.45
CA VAL A 48 -6.98 16.21 -0.63
C VAL A 48 -7.41 15.99 0.81
N VAL A 49 -7.13 14.79 1.32
CA VAL A 49 -7.44 14.38 2.70
C VAL A 49 -6.16 13.95 3.39
N SER A 50 -5.81 14.62 4.49
CA SER A 50 -4.65 14.26 5.30
C SER A 50 -5.00 13.13 6.26
N THR A 51 -4.10 12.16 6.38
CA THR A 51 -4.23 11.02 7.28
C THR A 51 -2.85 10.52 7.70
N SER A 52 -2.81 9.45 8.47
CA SER A 52 -1.58 8.77 8.84
C SER A 52 -1.72 7.26 8.70
N VAL A 53 -0.59 6.57 8.57
CA VAL A 53 -0.54 5.12 8.51
C VAL A 53 0.69 4.62 9.26
N GLN A 54 0.51 3.53 10.01
CA GLN A 54 1.63 2.72 10.53
C GLN A 54 1.74 1.47 9.69
N PHE A 55 2.96 1.05 9.36
CA PHE A 55 3.17 -0.15 8.55
C PHE A 55 4.53 -0.77 8.78
N SER A 56 4.62 -2.05 8.47
CA SER A 56 5.87 -2.77 8.30
C SER A 56 5.72 -3.85 7.25
N TYR A 57 6.84 -4.29 6.70
CA TYR A 57 6.93 -5.34 5.68
C TYR A 57 7.80 -6.48 6.20
N THR A 58 7.49 -7.72 5.82
CA THR A 58 8.39 -8.85 6.07
C THR A 58 9.72 -8.65 5.35
N VAL A 59 10.80 -9.13 5.98
CA VAL A 59 12.13 -9.20 5.35
C VAL A 59 12.11 -10.25 4.24
N GLU A 60 11.45 -11.37 4.49
CA GLU A 60 11.36 -12.49 3.56
C GLU A 60 10.44 -12.15 2.40
N GLY A 61 10.87 -12.56 1.20
CA GLY A 61 10.13 -12.44 -0.04
C GLY A 61 10.15 -13.74 -0.84
N PRO A 62 9.86 -13.69 -2.14
CA PRO A 62 9.90 -12.54 -3.08
C PRO A 62 8.72 -11.57 -2.99
N VAL A 63 7.52 -12.03 -2.60
CA VAL A 63 6.36 -11.16 -2.34
C VAL A 63 6.26 -10.97 -0.83
N GLN A 64 6.47 -9.75 -0.37
CA GLN A 64 6.46 -9.45 1.05
C GLN A 64 5.03 -9.34 1.59
N ILE A 65 4.86 -9.51 2.89
CA ILE A 65 3.61 -9.22 3.59
C ILE A 65 3.74 -7.82 4.21
N GLU A 66 2.81 -6.95 3.90
CA GLU A 66 2.64 -5.66 4.57
C GLU A 66 1.57 -5.79 5.65
N LEU A 67 1.86 -5.29 6.84
CA LEU A 67 0.86 -5.00 7.86
C LEU A 67 0.69 -3.48 7.95
N ALA A 68 -0.55 -3.02 7.94
CA ALA A 68 -0.86 -1.61 8.03
C ALA A 68 -2.02 -1.35 8.99
N ALA A 69 -1.95 -0.23 9.71
CA ALA A 69 -3.00 0.25 10.58
C ALA A 69 -3.10 1.78 10.48
N GLY A 70 -4.29 2.32 10.60
CA GLY A 70 -4.52 3.75 10.53
C GLY A 70 -5.64 4.23 11.43
N PRO A 71 -5.87 5.55 11.47
CA PRO A 71 -6.89 6.15 12.30
C PRO A 71 -8.29 5.64 11.96
N LYS A 72 -9.20 5.79 12.91
CA LYS A 72 -10.61 5.49 12.69
C LYS A 72 -11.17 6.32 11.53
N GLY A 73 -11.87 5.64 10.63
CA GLY A 73 -12.45 6.24 9.43
C GLY A 73 -11.49 6.33 8.23
N SER A 74 -10.21 6.02 8.40
CA SER A 74 -9.24 5.97 7.30
C SER A 74 -9.38 4.68 6.48
N PHE A 75 -8.67 4.59 5.35
CA PHE A 75 -8.59 3.36 4.55
C PHE A 75 -7.81 2.22 5.23
N TRP A 76 -7.15 2.50 6.35
CA TRP A 76 -6.45 1.51 7.19
C TRP A 76 -7.13 1.29 8.54
N ASP A 77 -8.38 1.71 8.67
CA ASP A 77 -9.20 1.43 9.85
C ASP A 77 -9.60 -0.06 9.87
N PHE A 78 -9.12 -0.78 10.89
CA PHE A 78 -9.38 -2.20 11.04
C PHE A 78 -10.88 -2.52 11.14
N ASP A 79 -11.66 -1.68 11.78
CA ASP A 79 -13.11 -1.90 11.93
C ASP A 79 -13.85 -1.85 10.59
N LEU A 80 -13.29 -1.11 9.60
CA LEU A 80 -13.87 -0.97 8.27
C LEU A 80 -13.25 -1.91 7.24
N TYR A 81 -11.93 -2.13 7.31
CA TYR A 81 -11.16 -2.77 6.24
C TYR A 81 -10.22 -3.88 6.73
N GLY A 82 -10.40 -4.38 7.95
CA GLY A 82 -9.51 -5.39 8.55
C GLY A 82 -9.40 -6.67 7.75
N GLY A 83 -8.20 -7.24 7.74
CA GLY A 83 -7.84 -8.45 7.01
C GLY A 83 -7.13 -8.18 5.68
N LEU A 84 -7.18 -9.16 4.79
CA LEU A 84 -6.57 -9.06 3.45
C LEU A 84 -7.21 -7.88 2.69
N ASN A 85 -6.37 -6.94 2.28
CA ASN A 85 -6.82 -5.65 1.75
C ASN A 85 -6.44 -5.46 0.28
N HIS A 86 -5.17 -5.72 -0.08
CA HIS A 86 -4.68 -5.45 -1.42
C HIS A 86 -3.49 -6.30 -1.81
N MET A 87 -3.22 -6.31 -3.13
CA MET A 87 -1.99 -6.77 -3.74
C MET A 87 -1.28 -5.57 -4.34
N GLY A 88 -0.01 -5.36 -3.98
CA GLY A 88 0.82 -4.27 -4.47
C GLY A 88 1.70 -4.66 -5.63
N TYR A 89 1.82 -3.78 -6.61
CA TYR A 89 2.64 -3.96 -7.81
C TYR A 89 3.44 -2.70 -8.10
N TRP A 90 4.69 -2.87 -8.52
CA TRP A 90 5.47 -1.77 -9.05
C TRP A 90 4.96 -1.35 -10.44
N THR A 91 4.99 -0.07 -10.73
CA THR A 91 4.67 0.49 -12.04
C THR A 91 5.72 1.50 -12.49
N GLU A 92 6.08 1.47 -13.77
CA GLU A 92 6.97 2.47 -14.37
C GLU A 92 6.22 3.71 -14.88
N ASP A 93 4.90 3.61 -15.06
CA ASP A 93 4.02 4.72 -15.47
C ASP A 93 2.68 4.62 -14.74
N LEU A 94 2.62 5.26 -13.57
CA LEU A 94 1.46 5.22 -12.69
C LEU A 94 0.18 5.67 -13.41
N HIS A 95 0.24 6.75 -14.17
CA HIS A 95 -0.94 7.31 -14.82
C HIS A 95 -1.43 6.46 -15.99
N ALA A 96 -0.52 5.92 -16.77
CA ALA A 96 -0.87 5.01 -17.88
C ALA A 96 -1.50 3.72 -17.37
N ASP A 97 -0.94 3.13 -16.31
CA ASP A 97 -1.47 1.89 -15.72
C ASP A 97 -2.81 2.12 -15.02
N ILE A 98 -3.01 3.24 -14.33
CA ILE A 98 -4.33 3.63 -13.81
C ILE A 98 -5.35 3.69 -14.94
N ALA A 99 -5.05 4.40 -16.01
CA ALA A 99 -5.97 4.54 -17.15
C ALA A 99 -6.30 3.17 -17.79
N ALA A 100 -5.31 2.30 -17.93
CA ALA A 100 -5.49 0.96 -18.46
C ALA A 100 -6.37 0.07 -17.57
N LEU A 101 -6.15 0.11 -16.25
CA LEU A 101 -6.99 -0.63 -15.29
C LEU A 101 -8.43 -0.09 -15.27
N GLN A 102 -8.62 1.23 -15.34
CA GLN A 102 -9.95 1.84 -15.44
C GLN A 102 -10.67 1.44 -16.74
N ALA A 103 -9.94 1.40 -17.85
CA ALA A 103 -10.50 0.91 -19.14
C ALA A 103 -10.91 -0.56 -19.04
N GLY A 104 -10.27 -1.36 -18.20
CA GLY A 104 -10.62 -2.74 -17.88
C GLY A 104 -11.75 -2.89 -16.85
N GLY A 105 -12.30 -1.80 -16.33
CA GLY A 105 -13.43 -1.80 -15.41
C GLY A 105 -13.08 -1.59 -13.94
N CYS A 106 -11.81 -1.35 -13.60
CA CYS A 106 -11.43 -1.04 -12.21
C CYS A 106 -11.88 0.38 -11.84
N GLU A 107 -12.29 0.56 -10.58
CA GLU A 107 -12.57 1.85 -10.00
C GLU A 107 -11.35 2.38 -9.26
N LEU A 108 -10.94 3.62 -9.55
CA LEU A 108 -9.92 4.32 -8.77
C LEU A 108 -10.53 4.78 -7.45
N ILE A 109 -9.97 4.32 -6.32
CA ILE A 109 -10.47 4.65 -4.99
C ILE A 109 -9.73 5.87 -4.43
N TYR A 110 -8.41 5.82 -4.38
CA TYR A 110 -7.56 6.90 -3.89
C TYR A 110 -6.11 6.68 -4.30
N GLY A 111 -5.28 7.68 -4.09
CA GLY A 111 -3.83 7.61 -4.25
C GLY A 111 -3.14 8.73 -3.50
N GLY A 112 -1.82 8.80 -3.61
CA GLY A 112 -1.05 9.90 -3.06
C GLY A 112 -1.38 11.20 -3.78
N ALA A 113 -1.52 12.31 -3.04
CA ALA A 113 -1.74 13.62 -3.60
C ALA A 113 -0.41 14.30 -3.90
N SER A 114 -0.29 14.89 -5.09
CA SER A 114 0.82 15.77 -5.45
C SER A 114 0.53 17.22 -5.03
N GLU A 115 1.57 18.05 -4.99
CA GLU A 115 1.44 19.47 -4.63
C GLU A 115 0.53 20.25 -5.59
N ASP A 116 0.43 19.82 -6.85
CA ASP A 116 -0.42 20.44 -7.86
C ASP A 116 -1.87 19.87 -7.89
N GLY A 117 -2.20 18.99 -6.95
CA GLY A 117 -3.54 18.41 -6.82
C GLY A 117 -3.82 17.17 -7.69
N GLY A 118 -2.78 16.59 -8.29
CA GLY A 118 -2.85 15.34 -9.04
C GLY A 118 -2.51 14.11 -8.18
N LEU A 119 -2.43 12.94 -8.81
CA LEU A 119 -1.95 11.69 -8.19
C LEU A 119 -0.44 11.57 -8.31
N GLN A 120 0.19 11.07 -7.25
CA GLN A 120 1.62 10.85 -7.17
C GLN A 120 1.95 9.67 -6.26
N GLY A 121 2.96 8.90 -6.64
CA GLY A 121 3.60 7.88 -5.81
C GLY A 121 2.87 6.55 -5.81
N PHE A 122 1.59 6.52 -5.52
CA PHE A 122 0.80 5.29 -5.48
C PHE A 122 -0.68 5.54 -5.76
N ALA A 123 -1.39 4.47 -6.12
CA ALA A 123 -2.85 4.51 -6.28
C ALA A 123 -3.47 3.16 -5.94
N PHE A 124 -4.69 3.19 -5.42
CA PHE A 124 -5.51 2.02 -5.12
C PHE A 124 -6.71 1.97 -6.06
N LEU A 125 -6.87 0.83 -6.73
CA LEU A 125 -8.01 0.56 -7.60
C LEU A 125 -8.71 -0.72 -7.12
N ILE A 126 -10.01 -0.80 -7.37
CA ILE A 126 -10.79 -2.00 -7.07
C ILE A 126 -11.34 -2.60 -8.36
N PRO A 127 -10.98 -3.86 -8.69
CA PRO A 127 -11.62 -4.59 -9.78
C PRO A 127 -13.08 -4.86 -9.47
N PRO A 128 -13.95 -4.93 -10.48
CA PRO A 128 -15.34 -5.31 -10.26
C PRO A 128 -15.41 -6.73 -9.69
N THR A 129 -16.31 -6.97 -8.76
CA THR A 129 -16.67 -8.27 -8.17
C THR A 129 -15.67 -8.91 -7.21
N THR A 130 -14.41 -8.49 -7.15
CA THR A 130 -13.40 -9.19 -6.34
C THR A 130 -13.27 -8.68 -4.90
N GLY A 131 -13.53 -7.39 -4.66
CA GLY A 131 -13.30 -6.75 -3.36
C GLY A 131 -11.83 -6.59 -2.97
N LEU A 132 -10.90 -7.32 -3.61
CA LEU A 132 -9.47 -7.19 -3.39
C LEU A 132 -8.92 -6.02 -4.21
N ARG A 133 -8.30 -5.07 -3.54
CA ARG A 133 -7.72 -3.89 -4.18
C ARG A 133 -6.41 -4.23 -4.87
N ILE A 134 -6.13 -3.48 -5.93
CA ILE A 134 -4.82 -3.40 -6.57
C ILE A 134 -4.17 -2.09 -6.13
N GLU A 135 -2.98 -2.18 -5.54
CA GLU A 135 -2.14 -1.02 -5.30
C GLU A 135 -1.07 -0.93 -6.38
N LEU A 136 -0.99 0.21 -7.05
CA LEU A 136 0.12 0.55 -7.94
C LEU A 136 1.09 1.46 -7.19
N ILE A 137 2.38 1.12 -7.21
CA ILE A 137 3.44 1.90 -6.57
C ILE A 137 4.44 2.32 -7.64
N ASP A 138 4.62 3.62 -7.80
CA ASP A 138 5.59 4.18 -8.73
C ASP A 138 7.02 3.71 -8.39
N VAL A 139 7.76 3.22 -9.36
CA VAL A 139 9.15 2.79 -9.18
C VAL A 139 10.05 3.93 -8.67
N ALA A 140 9.65 5.18 -8.83
CA ALA A 140 10.32 6.33 -8.23
C ALA A 140 10.37 6.27 -6.68
N MET A 141 9.49 5.49 -6.05
CA MET A 141 9.50 5.26 -4.60
C MET A 141 10.47 4.15 -4.16
N ARG A 142 11.02 3.35 -5.08
CA ARG A 142 11.96 2.26 -4.72
C ARG A 142 13.12 2.71 -3.86
N PRO A 143 13.79 3.85 -4.13
CA PRO A 143 14.90 4.28 -3.27
C PRO A 143 14.51 4.48 -1.79
N ALA A 144 13.29 4.95 -1.50
CA ALA A 144 12.80 5.10 -0.14
C ALA A 144 12.63 3.73 0.55
N PHE A 145 12.05 2.75 -0.14
CA PHE A 145 11.93 1.38 0.35
C PHE A 145 13.31 0.74 0.54
N ASP A 146 14.20 0.85 -0.44
CA ASP A 146 15.54 0.26 -0.38
C ASP A 146 16.35 0.82 0.78
N ASN A 147 16.26 2.13 1.05
CA ASN A 147 16.91 2.77 2.18
C ASN A 147 16.38 2.21 3.51
N TRP A 148 15.08 2.10 3.65
CA TRP A 148 14.43 1.52 4.82
C TRP A 148 14.82 0.04 5.01
N PHE A 149 14.75 -0.76 3.96
CA PHE A 149 15.09 -2.19 3.98
C PHE A 149 16.56 -2.44 4.31
N ALA A 150 17.44 -1.47 4.01
CA ALA A 150 18.85 -1.50 4.40
C ALA A 150 19.10 -1.06 5.85
N GLY A 151 18.05 -0.74 6.61
CA GLY A 151 18.14 -0.33 8.02
C GLY A 151 18.07 1.18 8.26
N GLY A 152 17.82 1.99 7.21
CA GLY A 152 17.54 3.41 7.33
C GLY A 152 16.08 3.71 7.66
N GLU A 153 15.67 4.94 7.48
CA GLU A 153 14.27 5.35 7.57
C GLU A 153 13.62 5.36 6.18
N PHE A 154 12.29 5.23 6.16
CA PHE A 154 11.52 5.38 4.93
C PHE A 154 11.48 6.87 4.53
N GLY A 155 11.99 7.15 3.35
CA GLY A 155 12.03 8.53 2.86
C GLY A 155 13.20 8.83 1.92
#